data_750615d7da811c60d95f8e395d4e4b49
#
_entry.id   750615d7da811c60d95f8e395d4e4b49
#
_cell.length_a   1.000
_cell.length_b   1.000
_cell.length_c   1.000
_cell.angle_alpha   90.00
_cell.angle_beta   90.00
_cell.angle_gamma   90.00
#
_symmetry.space_group_name_H-M   'P 1'
#
loop_
_entity.id
_entity.type
_entity.pdbx_description
1 polymer ?
#
loop_
_entity_poly.entity_id
_entity_poly.type
_entity_poly.pdbx_seq_one_letter_code
_entity_poly.pdbx_strand_id
1 'polypeptide(L)'
;MELITILNHCHRHRGFVYQHARFGPDKKSIEVDVRPREGSAAVCSGCHQPAPGYDHLPERCFEFIPLWGFLVFLLYRMRRVDCRNCGVVVEEVPWSDGKHQLTRAYMLFLARWARKLSWKETAEAFHTSWDKVCDAVEYVVGWGLEHRTLESIRAIGVDEIQYAKGHKYLTLVYQIDPGLTRLLWVGKERTLESFQGFFTVIGEQLAAQIEFVCSDMWQPYLNVIRQKCSQALHILDRFHIVAKMNKALDEVRAAESRKMAQDGHQPLLKKSRWCVLKRKENLTSQQKFRLRDLLRYNLQTVRAYLLKEDFQQFWEYNSPTWAGMFLDFWCYQTMRSRIEPMKKIARTLRAHRTLLLNYFKAKKQFSSGVVEGLNNKAKLTMRKAYGFRTFSITETALYHALAKLPEPNTAHRFY
;
A
#
# COMPACT_ATOMS: atom_id res chain seq x y z
N MET A 1 -30.25 18.45 27.41
CA MET A 1 -29.07 17.70 27.90
C MET A 1 -27.85 18.59 27.65
N GLU A 2 -27.07 18.87 28.66
CA GLU A 2 -25.91 19.76 28.57
C GLU A 2 -24.71 19.06 27.90
N LEU A 3 -23.87 19.81 27.19
CA LEU A 3 -22.65 19.31 26.53
C LEU A 3 -21.75 18.56 27.53
N ILE A 4 -21.60 19.09 28.76
CA ILE A 4 -20.83 18.46 29.82
C ILE A 4 -21.33 17.05 30.15
N THR A 5 -22.65 16.85 30.20
CA THR A 5 -23.25 15.53 30.41
C THR A 5 -22.89 14.55 29.29
N ILE A 6 -22.92 15.03 28.03
CA ILE A 6 -22.53 14.23 26.87
C ILE A 6 -21.06 13.84 26.97
N LEU A 7 -20.17 14.81 27.22
CA LEU A 7 -18.73 14.56 27.33
C LEU A 7 -18.39 13.60 28.45
N ASN A 8 -19.00 13.77 29.65
CA ASN A 8 -18.78 12.85 30.75
C ASN A 8 -19.34 11.44 30.51
N HIS A 9 -20.27 11.27 29.59
CA HIS A 9 -20.77 9.96 29.18
C HIS A 9 -19.91 9.33 28.09
N CYS A 10 -19.61 10.07 27.02
CA CYS A 10 -18.94 9.55 25.82
C CYS A 10 -17.42 9.52 25.95
N HIS A 11 -16.81 10.48 26.67
CA HIS A 11 -15.37 10.67 26.81
C HIS A 11 -14.92 10.75 28.27
N ARG A 12 -15.30 9.76 29.03
CA ARG A 12 -14.96 9.73 30.47
C ARG A 12 -13.45 9.47 30.64
N HIS A 13 -12.77 10.42 31.28
CA HIS A 13 -11.39 10.29 31.69
C HIS A 13 -11.26 9.95 33.17
N ARG A 14 -10.52 8.86 33.48
CA ARG A 14 -10.27 8.48 34.88
C ARG A 14 -9.45 9.57 35.56
N GLY A 15 -9.90 10.03 36.73
CA GLY A 15 -9.23 11.07 37.52
C GLY A 15 -9.51 12.51 37.09
N PHE A 16 -10.34 12.75 36.07
CA PHE A 16 -10.67 14.07 35.56
C PHE A 16 -12.19 14.24 35.38
N VAL A 17 -12.65 15.51 35.37
CA VAL A 17 -14.05 15.89 35.13
C VAL A 17 -14.11 17.12 34.24
N TYR A 18 -15.11 17.18 33.38
CA TYR A 18 -15.47 18.37 32.62
C TYR A 18 -16.37 19.24 33.51
N GLN A 19 -16.09 20.55 33.59
CA GLN A 19 -16.86 21.44 34.48
C GLN A 19 -17.74 22.43 33.75
N HIS A 20 -17.13 23.31 32.95
CA HIS A 20 -17.84 24.39 32.27
C HIS A 20 -17.61 24.30 30.79
N ALA A 21 -18.65 24.58 30.02
CA ALA A 21 -18.54 24.76 28.59
C ALA A 21 -19.06 26.16 28.24
N ARG A 22 -18.29 26.90 27.42
CA ARG A 22 -18.65 28.24 26.97
C ARG A 22 -18.25 28.43 25.53
N PHE A 23 -18.85 29.41 24.88
CA PHE A 23 -18.33 29.84 23.58
C PHE A 23 -17.02 30.61 23.79
N GLY A 24 -16.06 30.35 22.88
CA GLY A 24 -14.84 31.13 22.83
C GLY A 24 -15.11 32.57 22.40
N PRO A 25 -14.10 33.48 22.56
CA PRO A 25 -14.25 34.92 22.25
C PRO A 25 -14.67 35.17 20.79
N ASP A 26 -14.31 34.29 19.87
CA ASP A 26 -14.63 34.35 18.43
C ASP A 26 -16.05 33.88 18.11
N LYS A 27 -16.78 33.31 19.07
CA LYS A 27 -18.09 32.65 18.93
C LYS A 27 -18.11 31.53 17.88
N LYS A 28 -16.92 31.04 17.45
CA LYS A 28 -16.77 29.96 16.48
C LYS A 28 -16.17 28.71 17.10
N SER A 29 -15.82 28.78 18.37
CA SER A 29 -15.26 27.70 19.16
C SER A 29 -16.07 27.48 20.45
N ILE A 30 -15.94 26.27 21.01
CA ILE A 30 -16.44 25.86 22.31
C ILE A 30 -15.22 25.52 23.17
N GLU A 31 -15.09 26.18 24.29
CA GLU A 31 -14.07 25.92 25.28
C GLU A 31 -14.68 25.10 26.42
N VAL A 32 -14.01 24.04 26.84
CA VAL A 32 -14.44 23.13 27.89
C VAL A 32 -13.36 23.05 28.98
N ASP A 33 -13.66 23.51 30.17
CA ASP A 33 -12.74 23.43 31.30
C ASP A 33 -12.66 21.99 31.80
N VAL A 34 -11.44 21.48 31.93
CA VAL A 34 -11.14 20.15 32.49
C VAL A 34 -10.43 20.35 33.83
N ARG A 35 -10.82 19.60 34.87
CA ARG A 35 -10.14 19.61 36.15
C ARG A 35 -9.90 18.20 36.67
N PRO A 36 -8.87 18.02 37.52
CA PRO A 36 -8.72 16.78 38.24
C PRO A 36 -9.95 16.54 39.13
N ARG A 37 -10.35 15.28 39.23
CA ARG A 37 -11.37 14.90 40.22
C ARG A 37 -10.80 15.08 41.60
N GLU A 38 -11.61 15.55 42.53
CA GLU A 38 -11.21 15.69 43.93
C GLU A 38 -10.67 14.36 44.48
N GLY A 39 -9.54 14.43 45.19
CA GLY A 39 -8.81 13.26 45.69
C GLY A 39 -8.05 12.45 44.67
N SER A 40 -8.02 12.82 43.35
CA SER A 40 -7.23 12.10 42.36
C SER A 40 -5.76 12.50 42.40
N ALA A 41 -4.85 11.53 42.56
CA ALA A 41 -3.43 11.74 42.48
C ALA A 41 -3.02 12.05 41.01
N ALA A 42 -2.03 12.94 40.83
CA ALA A 42 -1.39 13.15 39.56
C ALA A 42 -0.43 11.99 39.22
N VAL A 43 -0.35 11.61 37.97
CA VAL A 43 0.49 10.50 37.47
C VAL A 43 1.72 11.06 36.77
N CYS A 44 2.90 10.57 37.12
CA CYS A 44 4.16 10.95 36.49
C CYS A 44 4.18 10.48 35.02
N SER A 45 4.50 11.37 34.07
CA SER A 45 4.60 11.02 32.66
C SER A 45 5.82 10.13 32.30
N GLY A 46 6.80 10.02 33.19
CA GLY A 46 8.02 9.22 32.95
C GLY A 46 7.90 7.78 33.40
N CYS A 47 7.37 7.53 34.62
CA CYS A 47 7.27 6.17 35.16
C CYS A 47 5.84 5.67 35.34
N HIS A 48 4.83 6.49 35.00
CA HIS A 48 3.40 6.18 35.07
C HIS A 48 2.90 5.84 36.50
N GLN A 49 3.63 6.34 37.52
CA GLN A 49 3.25 6.14 38.93
C GLN A 49 2.65 7.42 39.52
N PRO A 50 1.72 7.32 40.47
CA PRO A 50 1.25 8.47 41.20
C PRO A 50 2.41 9.19 41.90
N ALA A 51 2.40 10.51 41.84
CA ALA A 51 3.40 11.34 42.54
C ALA A 51 2.78 12.61 43.08
N PRO A 52 3.35 13.19 44.16
CA PRO A 52 2.84 14.43 44.76
C PRO A 52 2.93 15.61 43.81
N GLY A 53 1.95 16.53 43.86
CA GLY A 53 1.97 17.75 43.04
C GLY A 53 3.12 18.67 43.47
N TYR A 54 3.79 19.30 42.50
CA TYR A 54 4.83 20.27 42.71
C TYR A 54 4.29 21.70 42.48
N ASP A 55 3.86 22.01 41.23
CA ASP A 55 3.22 23.27 40.84
C ASP A 55 2.31 23.09 39.63
N HIS A 56 1.87 24.20 39.02
CA HIS A 56 1.04 24.21 37.80
C HIS A 56 1.66 25.03 36.72
N LEU A 57 1.61 24.50 35.49
CA LEU A 57 1.97 25.24 34.28
C LEU A 57 0.83 26.19 33.85
N PRO A 58 1.09 27.14 32.94
CA PRO A 58 0.05 27.91 32.29
C PRO A 58 -1.02 27.01 31.69
N GLU A 59 -2.22 27.57 31.55
CA GLU A 59 -3.33 26.84 30.90
C GLU A 59 -2.98 26.47 29.47
N ARG A 60 -3.32 25.25 29.10
CA ARG A 60 -3.06 24.65 27.79
C ARG A 60 -4.37 24.29 27.13
N CYS A 61 -4.47 24.61 25.83
CA CYS A 61 -5.58 24.26 24.97
C CYS A 61 -5.28 22.97 24.23
N PHE A 62 -6.20 22.01 24.25
CA PHE A 62 -6.13 20.76 23.48
C PHE A 62 -7.32 20.72 22.52
N GLU A 63 -7.04 20.64 21.22
CA GLU A 63 -8.09 20.50 20.23
C GLU A 63 -8.78 19.13 20.34
N PHE A 64 -10.09 19.18 20.35
CA PHE A 64 -10.96 18.03 20.41
C PHE A 64 -11.80 17.90 19.13
N ILE A 65 -12.54 16.82 18.99
CA ILE A 65 -13.41 16.56 17.84
C ILE A 65 -14.41 17.72 17.70
N PRO A 66 -14.50 18.37 16.51
CA PRO A 66 -15.47 19.43 16.26
C PRO A 66 -16.90 18.97 16.48
N LEU A 67 -17.73 19.85 17.04
CA LEU A 67 -19.13 19.57 17.34
C LEU A 67 -20.04 20.58 16.69
N TRP A 68 -20.99 20.14 15.88
CA TRP A 68 -21.96 21.00 15.17
C TRP A 68 -21.34 22.15 14.36
N GLY A 69 -20.14 21.93 13.80
CA GLY A 69 -19.40 22.95 13.06
C GLY A 69 -18.56 23.91 13.92
N PHE A 70 -18.58 23.77 15.25
CA PHE A 70 -17.72 24.51 16.16
C PHE A 70 -16.43 23.73 16.42
N LEU A 71 -15.30 24.42 16.45
CA LEU A 71 -14.06 23.88 17.00
C LEU A 71 -14.24 23.69 18.51
N VAL A 72 -13.71 22.61 19.05
CA VAL A 72 -13.82 22.30 20.50
C VAL A 72 -12.42 22.22 21.11
N PHE A 73 -12.22 22.94 22.21
CA PHE A 73 -10.98 22.98 22.95
C PHE A 73 -11.18 22.52 24.39
N LEU A 74 -10.35 21.59 24.83
CA LEU A 74 -10.24 21.24 26.24
C LEU A 74 -9.19 22.16 26.88
N LEU A 75 -9.57 22.92 27.88
CA LEU A 75 -8.69 23.82 28.61
C LEU A 75 -8.27 23.12 29.93
N TYR A 76 -6.96 23.02 30.13
CA TYR A 76 -6.41 22.38 31.32
C TYR A 76 -5.10 22.98 31.76
N ARG A 77 -4.98 23.24 33.06
CA ARG A 77 -3.74 23.64 33.73
C ARG A 77 -2.96 22.40 34.14
N MET A 78 -1.94 22.04 33.36
CA MET A 78 -1.11 20.88 33.63
C MET A 78 -0.40 21.01 34.98
N ARG A 79 -0.45 19.95 35.79
CA ARG A 79 0.32 19.86 37.03
C ARG A 79 1.73 19.39 36.72
N ARG A 80 2.74 19.90 37.43
CA ARG A 80 4.02 19.21 37.57
C ARG A 80 3.98 18.37 38.85
N VAL A 81 4.66 17.24 38.81
CA VAL A 81 4.76 16.31 39.94
C VAL A 81 6.20 16.13 40.35
N ASP A 82 6.46 16.01 41.63
CA ASP A 82 7.76 15.66 42.20
C ASP A 82 7.84 14.12 42.34
N CYS A 83 8.38 13.47 41.30
CA CYS A 83 8.48 12.04 41.26
C CYS A 83 9.83 11.56 41.82
N ARG A 84 9.82 10.64 42.76
CA ARG A 84 11.03 10.09 43.41
C ARG A 84 12.00 9.46 42.36
N ASN A 85 11.49 8.90 41.24
CA ASN A 85 12.29 8.23 40.25
C ASN A 85 12.70 9.15 39.09
N CYS A 86 11.83 10.13 38.71
CA CYS A 86 11.99 10.92 37.50
C CYS A 86 12.28 12.40 37.76
N GLY A 87 12.26 12.84 39.04
CA GLY A 87 12.36 14.24 39.41
C GLY A 87 11.08 15.02 39.10
N VAL A 88 11.22 16.34 38.95
CA VAL A 88 10.08 17.22 38.65
C VAL A 88 9.74 17.16 37.17
N VAL A 89 8.62 16.51 36.84
CA VAL A 89 8.11 16.30 35.48
C VAL A 89 6.64 16.68 35.37
N VAL A 90 6.14 16.87 34.16
CA VAL A 90 4.73 17.13 33.89
C VAL A 90 3.92 15.84 34.13
N GLU A 91 2.70 15.99 34.61
CA GLU A 91 1.79 14.84 34.73
C GLU A 91 1.38 14.26 33.37
N GLU A 92 1.04 12.98 33.40
CA GLU A 92 0.38 12.31 32.26
C GLU A 92 -1.12 12.68 32.25
N VAL A 93 -1.61 13.07 31.06
CA VAL A 93 -3.04 13.29 30.83
C VAL A 93 -3.59 12.24 29.88
N PRO A 94 -4.82 11.71 30.13
CA PRO A 94 -5.34 10.58 29.36
C PRO A 94 -5.77 10.93 27.91
N TRP A 95 -5.87 12.20 27.58
CA TRP A 95 -6.36 12.66 26.27
C TRP A 95 -5.26 13.10 25.30
N SER A 96 -4.01 13.26 25.73
CA SER A 96 -2.94 13.73 24.87
C SER A 96 -1.60 13.12 25.28
N ASP A 97 -0.66 13.02 24.34
CA ASP A 97 0.71 12.57 24.54
C ASP A 97 1.69 13.72 24.40
N GLY A 98 2.59 13.87 25.36
CA GLY A 98 3.70 14.80 25.32
C GLY A 98 3.27 16.25 25.01
N LYS A 99 3.85 16.81 23.93
CA LYS A 99 3.62 18.20 23.52
C LYS A 99 2.47 18.37 22.50
N HIS A 100 1.79 17.31 22.10
CA HIS A 100 0.72 17.39 21.10
C HIS A 100 -0.43 18.29 21.58
N GLN A 101 -0.91 19.15 20.70
CA GLN A 101 -2.07 20.01 20.95
C GLN A 101 -3.38 19.32 20.58
N LEU A 102 -3.35 18.24 19.79
CA LEU A 102 -4.51 17.44 19.45
C LEU A 102 -4.76 16.40 20.52
N THR A 103 -6.03 16.16 20.82
CA THR A 103 -6.40 15.00 21.63
C THR A 103 -6.25 13.72 20.83
N ARG A 104 -5.93 12.60 21.50
CA ARG A 104 -5.86 11.25 20.88
C ARG A 104 -7.15 10.91 20.13
N ALA A 105 -8.32 11.29 20.67
CA ALA A 105 -9.61 11.09 20.02
C ALA A 105 -9.72 11.88 18.71
N TYR A 106 -9.24 13.12 18.68
CA TYR A 106 -9.27 13.94 17.48
C TYR A 106 -8.25 13.45 16.42
N MET A 107 -7.06 13.04 16.85
CA MET A 107 -6.09 12.43 15.95
C MET A 107 -6.67 11.18 15.27
N LEU A 108 -7.31 10.28 16.02
CA LEU A 108 -7.96 9.11 15.43
C LEU A 108 -9.11 9.48 14.49
N PHE A 109 -9.91 10.49 14.86
CA PHE A 109 -10.98 11.00 14.01
C PHE A 109 -10.44 11.54 12.67
N LEU A 110 -9.43 12.41 12.70
CA LEU A 110 -8.80 12.95 11.49
C LEU A 110 -8.19 11.84 10.63
N ALA A 111 -7.46 10.90 11.23
CA ALA A 111 -6.87 9.78 10.52
C ALA A 111 -7.93 8.92 9.82
N ARG A 112 -9.06 8.63 10.46
CA ARG A 112 -10.15 7.87 9.83
C ARG A 112 -10.75 8.59 8.61
N TRP A 113 -10.93 9.90 8.68
CA TRP A 113 -11.39 10.70 7.55
C TRP A 113 -10.33 10.80 6.43
N ALA A 114 -9.05 10.92 6.79
CA ALA A 114 -7.94 10.92 5.86
C ALA A 114 -7.79 9.62 5.04
N ARG A 115 -8.44 8.51 5.44
CA ARG A 115 -8.59 7.30 4.60
C ARG A 115 -9.63 7.49 3.49
N LYS A 116 -10.64 8.32 3.72
CA LYS A 116 -11.76 8.55 2.77
C LYS A 116 -11.48 9.74 1.85
N LEU A 117 -11.04 10.85 2.42
CA LEU A 117 -10.69 12.10 1.75
C LEU A 117 -9.17 12.19 1.54
N SER A 118 -8.70 13.13 0.72
CA SER A 118 -7.30 13.53 0.77
C SER A 118 -7.01 14.27 2.10
N TRP A 119 -5.75 14.33 2.51
CA TRP A 119 -5.39 15.03 3.74
C TRP A 119 -5.72 16.53 3.69
N LYS A 120 -5.62 17.13 2.51
CA LYS A 120 -6.03 18.52 2.29
C LYS A 120 -7.54 18.69 2.44
N GLU A 121 -8.34 17.88 1.77
CA GLU A 121 -9.81 17.91 1.91
C GLU A 121 -10.24 17.63 3.36
N THR A 122 -9.53 16.74 4.08
CA THR A 122 -9.79 16.49 5.51
C THR A 122 -9.52 17.75 6.33
N ALA A 123 -8.40 18.44 6.08
CA ALA A 123 -8.07 19.68 6.77
C ALA A 123 -9.12 20.77 6.51
N GLU A 124 -9.54 20.93 5.26
CA GLU A 124 -10.58 21.89 4.86
C GLU A 124 -11.93 21.56 5.49
N ALA A 125 -12.35 20.29 5.47
CA ALA A 125 -13.65 19.85 6.00
C ALA A 125 -13.79 20.04 7.51
N PHE A 126 -12.69 19.95 8.25
CA PHE A 126 -12.68 20.09 9.72
C PHE A 126 -12.01 21.37 10.23
N HIS A 127 -11.79 22.33 9.33
CA HIS A 127 -11.21 23.66 9.64
C HIS A 127 -9.90 23.54 10.45
N THR A 128 -9.06 22.61 10.06
CA THR A 128 -7.73 22.38 10.65
C THR A 128 -6.62 22.54 9.60
N SER A 129 -5.35 22.33 9.96
CA SER A 129 -4.24 22.39 9.02
C SER A 129 -3.88 21.04 8.44
N TRP A 130 -3.25 21.04 7.27
CA TRP A 130 -2.71 19.82 6.66
C TRP A 130 -1.66 19.14 7.57
N ASP A 131 -0.83 19.94 8.26
CA ASP A 131 0.20 19.42 9.17
C ASP A 131 -0.43 18.64 10.33
N LYS A 132 -1.51 19.16 10.91
CA LYS A 132 -2.25 18.46 11.97
C LYS A 132 -2.88 17.14 11.50
N VAL A 133 -3.35 17.09 10.24
CA VAL A 133 -3.83 15.84 9.65
C VAL A 133 -2.67 14.87 9.42
N CYS A 134 -1.51 15.37 8.98
CA CYS A 134 -0.29 14.58 8.82
C CYS A 134 0.13 13.96 10.15
N ASP A 135 0.28 14.79 11.20
CA ASP A 135 0.64 14.37 12.55
C ASP A 135 -0.34 13.32 13.10
N ALA A 136 -1.63 13.52 12.86
CA ALA A 136 -2.67 12.59 13.28
C ALA A 136 -2.54 11.22 12.56
N VAL A 137 -2.23 11.21 11.26
CA VAL A 137 -2.01 9.98 10.51
C VAL A 137 -0.70 9.31 10.93
N GLU A 138 0.38 10.06 11.12
CA GLU A 138 1.66 9.54 11.60
C GLU A 138 1.52 8.90 12.98
N TYR A 139 0.80 9.54 13.91
CA TYR A 139 0.50 8.99 15.23
C TYR A 139 -0.23 7.64 15.15
N VAL A 140 -1.31 7.57 14.36
CA VAL A 140 -2.11 6.34 14.24
C VAL A 140 -1.34 5.23 13.53
N VAL A 141 -0.56 5.56 12.51
CA VAL A 141 0.28 4.59 11.79
C VAL A 141 1.42 4.09 12.67
N GLY A 142 2.12 5.00 13.38
CA GLY A 142 3.20 4.63 14.31
C GLY A 142 2.69 3.66 15.36
N TRP A 143 1.61 4.03 16.05
CA TRP A 143 0.98 3.16 17.04
C TRP A 143 0.58 1.80 16.43
N GLY A 144 -0.03 1.84 15.26
CA GLY A 144 -0.48 0.63 14.58
C GLY A 144 0.66 -0.29 14.14
N LEU A 145 1.81 0.24 13.73
CA LEU A 145 3.00 -0.53 13.38
C LEU A 145 3.64 -1.19 14.61
N GLU A 146 3.64 -0.52 15.76
CA GLU A 146 4.13 -1.04 17.02
C GLU A 146 3.25 -2.17 17.58
N HIS A 147 1.93 -2.08 17.37
CA HIS A 147 0.96 -3.03 17.92
C HIS A 147 0.42 -4.03 16.90
N ARG A 148 0.95 -4.04 15.66
CA ARG A 148 0.53 -5.01 14.65
C ARG A 148 1.06 -6.40 14.96
N THR A 149 0.23 -7.41 14.74
CA THR A 149 0.63 -8.81 14.76
C THR A 149 1.00 -9.27 13.35
N LEU A 150 2.21 -9.81 13.18
CA LEU A 150 2.72 -10.38 11.92
C LEU A 150 2.72 -11.91 12.01
N GLU A 151 1.59 -12.49 12.41
CA GLU A 151 1.42 -13.94 12.51
C GLU A 151 0.83 -14.52 11.21
N SER A 152 1.11 -15.82 10.98
CA SER A 152 0.47 -16.60 9.91
C SER A 152 0.61 -16.02 8.50
N ILE A 153 1.79 -15.52 8.15
CA ILE A 153 2.09 -15.06 6.79
C ILE A 153 2.51 -16.27 5.95
N ARG A 154 1.60 -16.82 5.15
CA ARG A 154 1.87 -17.96 4.28
C ARG A 154 2.20 -17.55 2.85
N ALA A 155 1.61 -16.47 2.37
CA ALA A 155 1.80 -16.00 1.01
C ALA A 155 2.13 -14.51 0.95
N ILE A 156 3.20 -14.17 0.24
CA ILE A 156 3.59 -12.78 -0.01
C ILE A 156 3.66 -12.48 -1.51
N GLY A 157 3.38 -11.22 -1.84
CA GLY A 157 3.59 -10.67 -3.18
C GLY A 157 4.54 -9.49 -3.11
N VAL A 158 5.49 -9.42 -4.03
CA VAL A 158 6.48 -8.34 -4.12
C VAL A 158 6.39 -7.70 -5.50
N ASP A 159 6.28 -6.39 -5.52
CA ASP A 159 6.27 -5.60 -6.76
C ASP A 159 6.77 -4.18 -6.52
N GLU A 160 7.01 -3.43 -7.59
CA GLU A 160 7.42 -2.04 -7.52
C GLU A 160 6.38 -1.11 -8.09
N ILE A 161 6.30 0.05 -7.48
CA ILE A 161 5.55 1.17 -8.03
C ILE A 161 6.45 2.38 -8.21
N GLN A 162 6.31 3.06 -9.34
CA GLN A 162 6.95 4.36 -9.52
C GLN A 162 6.12 5.42 -8.79
N TYR A 163 6.75 6.15 -7.87
CA TYR A 163 6.08 7.18 -7.08
C TYR A 163 6.42 8.63 -7.50
N ALA A 164 7.52 8.81 -8.25
CA ALA A 164 7.90 10.12 -8.77
C ALA A 164 8.61 9.99 -10.13
N LYS A 165 8.73 11.11 -10.86
CA LYS A 165 9.49 11.15 -12.12
C LYS A 165 10.97 10.86 -11.87
N GLY A 166 11.69 10.35 -12.89
CA GLY A 166 13.14 10.11 -12.82
C GLY A 166 13.52 8.77 -12.18
N HIS A 167 12.79 7.70 -12.46
CA HIS A 167 13.06 6.31 -12.00
C HIS A 167 13.06 6.13 -10.47
N LYS A 168 12.23 6.91 -9.76
CA LYS A 168 12.02 6.75 -8.33
C LYS A 168 10.95 5.68 -8.08
N TYR A 169 11.36 4.57 -7.49
CA TYR A 169 10.51 3.41 -7.22
C TYR A 169 10.37 3.16 -5.72
N LEU A 170 9.27 2.50 -5.35
CA LEU A 170 9.08 1.87 -4.04
C LEU A 170 8.97 0.37 -4.26
N THR A 171 9.64 -0.40 -3.42
CA THR A 171 9.46 -1.84 -3.31
C THR A 171 8.36 -2.10 -2.28
N LEU A 172 7.28 -2.76 -2.69
CA LEU A 172 6.14 -3.06 -1.84
C LEU A 172 6.02 -4.56 -1.62
N VAL A 173 5.91 -4.96 -0.36
CA VAL A 173 5.66 -6.35 0.02
C VAL A 173 4.28 -6.45 0.64
N TYR A 174 3.45 -7.30 0.08
CA TYR A 174 2.08 -7.53 0.53
C TYR A 174 1.90 -8.94 1.08
N GLN A 175 1.10 -9.07 2.10
CA GLN A 175 0.46 -10.35 2.43
C GLN A 175 -0.69 -10.57 1.44
N ILE A 176 -0.74 -11.77 0.85
CA ILE A 176 -1.73 -12.12 -0.17
C ILE A 176 -2.49 -13.40 0.18
N ASP A 177 -2.56 -13.73 1.47
CA ASP A 177 -3.33 -14.87 1.95
C ASP A 177 -4.83 -14.71 1.64
N PRO A 178 -5.54 -15.81 1.32
CA PRO A 178 -7.00 -15.78 1.19
C PRO A 178 -7.66 -15.22 2.45
N GLY A 179 -8.49 -14.19 2.29
CA GLY A 179 -9.18 -13.51 3.40
C GLY A 179 -8.38 -12.41 4.10
N LEU A 180 -7.05 -12.38 3.98
CA LEU A 180 -6.21 -11.34 4.57
C LEU A 180 -5.17 -10.79 3.60
N THR A 181 -5.53 -9.69 2.94
CA THR A 181 -4.61 -8.96 2.06
C THR A 181 -4.26 -7.62 2.68
N ARG A 182 -2.96 -7.33 2.85
CA ARG A 182 -2.47 -6.08 3.45
C ARG A 182 -1.03 -5.77 3.03
N LEU A 183 -0.66 -4.50 3.13
CA LEU A 183 0.73 -4.06 2.97
C LEU A 183 1.54 -4.45 4.23
N LEU A 184 2.66 -5.11 4.03
CA LEU A 184 3.59 -5.51 5.10
C LEU A 184 4.79 -4.60 5.19
N TRP A 185 5.32 -4.15 4.03
CA TRP A 185 6.57 -3.41 3.95
C TRP A 185 6.58 -2.42 2.78
N VAL A 186 7.22 -1.28 3.00
CA VAL A 186 7.53 -0.27 1.99
C VAL A 186 9.04 -0.04 1.99
N GLY A 187 9.72 -0.46 0.94
CA GLY A 187 11.14 -0.20 0.73
C GLY A 187 11.36 1.00 -0.17
N LYS A 188 12.33 1.85 0.18
CA LYS A 188 12.77 2.95 -0.67
C LYS A 188 13.61 2.40 -1.81
N GLU A 189 13.28 2.78 -3.04
CA GLU A 189 13.96 2.36 -4.26
C GLU A 189 13.77 0.87 -4.64
N ARG A 190 14.19 0.53 -5.85
CA ARG A 190 14.22 -0.83 -6.39
C ARG A 190 15.60 -1.41 -6.18
N THR A 191 15.93 -1.75 -4.93
CA THR A 191 17.23 -2.33 -4.59
C THR A 191 17.08 -3.67 -3.87
N LEU A 192 18.17 -4.41 -3.81
CA LEU A 192 18.25 -5.66 -3.07
C LEU A 192 18.07 -5.41 -1.57
N GLU A 193 18.68 -4.34 -1.07
CA GLU A 193 18.63 -3.92 0.32
C GLU A 193 17.20 -3.56 0.74
N SER A 194 16.45 -2.88 -0.13
CA SER A 194 15.04 -2.53 0.12
C SER A 194 14.17 -3.76 0.34
N PHE A 195 14.42 -4.84 -0.39
CA PHE A 195 13.68 -6.09 -0.20
C PHE A 195 14.23 -6.92 0.97
N GLN A 196 15.53 -6.91 1.21
CA GLN A 196 16.13 -7.57 2.38
C GLN A 196 15.65 -6.96 3.70
N GLY A 197 15.42 -5.64 3.74
CA GLY A 197 14.86 -4.94 4.90
C GLY A 197 13.53 -5.54 5.38
N PHE A 198 12.69 -6.02 4.49
CA PHE A 198 11.48 -6.75 4.87
C PHE A 198 11.78 -7.98 5.73
N PHE A 199 12.74 -8.80 5.32
CA PHE A 199 13.11 -10.02 6.06
C PHE A 199 13.78 -9.72 7.39
N THR A 200 14.47 -8.60 7.50
CA THR A 200 15.01 -8.13 8.79
C THR A 200 13.89 -7.81 9.78
N VAL A 201 12.80 -7.21 9.30
CA VAL A 201 11.63 -6.84 10.14
C VAL A 201 10.82 -8.05 10.58
N ILE A 202 10.55 -9.02 9.68
CA ILE A 202 9.75 -10.19 10.05
C ILE A 202 10.55 -11.27 10.80
N GLY A 203 11.86 -11.27 10.65
CA GLY A 203 12.75 -12.29 11.24
C GLY A 203 12.73 -13.64 10.54
N GLU A 204 13.68 -14.49 10.89
CA GLU A 204 13.87 -15.79 10.22
C GLU A 204 12.72 -16.77 10.47
N GLN A 205 12.15 -16.75 11.67
CA GLN A 205 11.06 -17.67 12.05
C GLN A 205 9.81 -17.46 11.18
N LEU A 206 9.39 -16.21 10.97
CA LEU A 206 8.27 -15.91 10.10
C LEU A 206 8.62 -16.11 8.63
N ALA A 207 9.84 -15.78 8.21
CA ALA A 207 10.30 -16.02 6.84
C ALA A 207 10.25 -17.51 6.48
N ALA A 208 10.57 -18.41 7.41
CA ALA A 208 10.50 -19.85 7.22
C ALA A 208 9.06 -20.40 7.09
N GLN A 209 8.04 -19.65 7.54
CA GLN A 209 6.63 -20.04 7.42
C GLN A 209 6.03 -19.63 6.06
N ILE A 210 6.75 -18.84 5.27
CA ILE A 210 6.25 -18.41 3.95
C ILE A 210 6.28 -19.60 2.99
N GLU A 211 5.10 -20.01 2.53
CA GLU A 211 4.90 -21.12 1.60
C GLU A 211 4.87 -20.67 0.14
N PHE A 212 4.45 -19.43 -0.12
CA PHE A 212 4.29 -18.89 -1.47
C PHE A 212 4.84 -17.47 -1.59
N VAL A 213 5.60 -17.22 -2.65
CA VAL A 213 6.09 -15.88 -2.99
C VAL A 213 5.75 -15.57 -4.44
N CYS A 214 4.99 -14.49 -4.67
CA CYS A 214 4.72 -13.97 -6.00
C CYS A 214 5.62 -12.78 -6.30
N SER A 215 6.39 -12.80 -7.40
CA SER A 215 7.20 -11.66 -7.84
C SER A 215 7.37 -11.61 -9.35
N ASP A 216 8.00 -10.54 -9.85
CA ASP A 216 8.47 -10.49 -11.23
C ASP A 216 9.70 -11.39 -11.46
N MET A 217 10.22 -11.39 -12.70
CA MET A 217 11.43 -12.15 -13.08
C MET A 217 12.72 -11.35 -12.86
N TRP A 218 12.76 -10.40 -11.93
CA TRP A 218 13.96 -9.64 -11.67
C TRP A 218 14.97 -10.44 -10.85
N GLN A 219 16.17 -10.67 -11.40
CA GLN A 219 17.13 -11.60 -10.81
C GLN A 219 17.49 -11.32 -9.35
N PRO A 220 17.66 -10.06 -8.88
CA PRO A 220 17.90 -9.79 -7.48
C PRO A 220 16.82 -10.32 -6.55
N TYR A 221 15.52 -10.19 -6.92
CA TYR A 221 14.44 -10.76 -6.11
C TYR A 221 14.49 -12.28 -6.07
N LEU A 222 14.75 -12.91 -7.24
CA LEU A 222 14.89 -14.38 -7.31
C LEU A 222 15.98 -14.89 -6.34
N ASN A 223 17.08 -14.15 -6.22
CA ASN A 223 18.17 -14.51 -5.33
C ASN A 223 17.79 -14.35 -3.84
N VAL A 224 17.18 -13.23 -3.46
CA VAL A 224 16.73 -12.99 -2.08
C VAL A 224 15.71 -14.05 -1.65
N ILE A 225 14.71 -14.32 -2.51
CA ILE A 225 13.66 -15.31 -2.23
C ILE A 225 14.28 -16.69 -2.02
N ARG A 226 15.25 -17.07 -2.88
CA ARG A 226 15.95 -18.36 -2.74
C ARG A 226 16.71 -18.47 -1.43
N GLN A 227 17.30 -17.38 -0.94
CA GLN A 227 18.06 -17.36 0.32
C GLN A 227 17.15 -17.33 1.55
N LYS A 228 16.12 -16.48 1.53
CA LYS A 228 15.28 -16.18 2.70
C LYS A 228 14.03 -17.05 2.82
N CYS A 229 13.54 -17.58 1.71
CA CYS A 229 12.33 -18.41 1.62
C CYS A 229 12.61 -19.68 0.78
N SER A 230 13.67 -20.41 1.10
CA SER A 230 14.15 -21.58 0.31
C SER A 230 13.10 -22.68 0.15
N GLN A 231 12.16 -22.79 1.09
CA GLN A 231 11.07 -23.79 1.07
C GLN A 231 9.82 -23.29 0.33
N ALA A 232 9.73 -21.98 0.07
CA ALA A 232 8.56 -21.39 -0.56
C ALA A 232 8.47 -21.74 -2.05
N LEU A 233 7.25 -21.98 -2.53
CA LEU A 233 6.97 -22.00 -3.96
C LEU A 233 7.02 -20.58 -4.52
N HIS A 234 8.03 -20.30 -5.31
CA HIS A 234 8.16 -19.01 -5.99
C HIS A 234 7.36 -19.03 -7.28
N ILE A 235 6.36 -18.16 -7.39
CA ILE A 235 5.42 -18.04 -8.51
C ILE A 235 5.75 -16.75 -9.26
N LEU A 236 6.00 -16.86 -10.57
CA LEU A 236 6.26 -15.69 -11.41
C LEU A 236 4.96 -14.99 -11.79
N ASP A 237 5.04 -13.65 -11.80
CA ASP A 237 3.92 -12.82 -12.21
C ASP A 237 3.59 -13.00 -13.69
N ARG A 238 2.41 -13.59 -13.95
CA ARG A 238 1.84 -13.77 -15.29
C ARG A 238 1.73 -12.45 -16.06
N PHE A 239 1.42 -11.35 -15.36
CA PHE A 239 1.22 -10.06 -16.00
C PHE A 239 2.52 -9.54 -16.62
N HIS A 240 3.64 -9.66 -15.92
CA HIS A 240 4.97 -9.30 -16.42
C HIS A 240 5.39 -10.15 -17.62
N ILE A 241 5.01 -11.41 -17.67
CA ILE A 241 5.27 -12.29 -18.81
C ILE A 241 4.51 -11.80 -20.04
N VAL A 242 3.21 -11.53 -19.89
CA VAL A 242 2.36 -11.01 -20.97
C VAL A 242 2.84 -9.63 -21.43
N ALA A 243 3.26 -8.77 -20.52
CA ALA A 243 3.82 -7.45 -20.85
C ALA A 243 5.10 -7.56 -21.68
N LYS A 244 6.02 -8.49 -21.33
CA LYS A 244 7.23 -8.76 -22.13
C LYS A 244 6.88 -9.27 -23.52
N MET A 245 5.89 -10.17 -23.66
CA MET A 245 5.41 -10.64 -24.95
C MET A 245 4.81 -9.51 -25.78
N ASN A 246 3.98 -8.67 -25.19
CA ASN A 246 3.40 -7.51 -25.86
C ASN A 246 4.49 -6.54 -26.34
N LYS A 247 5.53 -6.31 -25.54
CA LYS A 247 6.67 -5.48 -25.95
C LYS A 247 7.40 -6.09 -27.14
N ALA A 248 7.70 -7.38 -27.11
CA ALA A 248 8.36 -8.08 -28.22
C ALA A 248 7.51 -8.03 -29.51
N LEU A 249 6.20 -8.22 -29.40
CA LEU A 249 5.28 -8.11 -30.54
C LEU A 249 5.24 -6.68 -31.11
N ASP A 250 5.23 -5.64 -30.26
CA ASP A 250 5.24 -4.25 -30.73
C ASP A 250 6.58 -3.87 -31.39
N GLU A 251 7.70 -4.43 -30.93
CA GLU A 251 9.01 -4.29 -31.57
C GLU A 251 8.99 -4.88 -33.01
N VAL A 252 8.42 -6.09 -33.16
CA VAL A 252 8.26 -6.72 -34.48
C VAL A 252 7.38 -5.84 -35.38
N ARG A 253 6.23 -5.42 -34.89
CA ARG A 253 5.28 -4.57 -35.63
C ARG A 253 5.93 -3.25 -36.08
N ALA A 254 6.64 -2.58 -35.17
CA ALA A 254 7.29 -1.30 -35.47
C ALA A 254 8.43 -1.45 -36.50
N ALA A 255 9.21 -2.53 -36.40
CA ALA A 255 10.28 -2.83 -37.36
C ALA A 255 9.71 -3.15 -38.75
N GLU A 256 8.70 -4.02 -38.84
CA GLU A 256 8.05 -4.38 -40.08
C GLU A 256 7.34 -3.20 -40.75
N SER A 257 6.67 -2.35 -39.98
CA SER A 257 6.02 -1.12 -40.45
C SER A 257 7.04 -0.13 -41.07
N ARG A 258 8.21 0.01 -40.42
CA ARG A 258 9.30 0.86 -40.99
C ARG A 258 9.86 0.31 -42.28
N LYS A 259 10.09 -1.01 -42.32
CA LYS A 259 10.58 -1.68 -43.54
C LYS A 259 9.60 -1.51 -44.72
N MET A 260 8.30 -1.74 -44.48
CA MET A 260 7.26 -1.52 -45.47
C MET A 260 7.26 -0.09 -46.03
N ALA A 261 7.45 0.91 -45.15
CA ALA A 261 7.52 2.31 -45.60
C ALA A 261 8.77 2.59 -46.42
N GLN A 262 9.93 1.99 -46.09
CA GLN A 262 11.17 2.13 -46.85
C GLN A 262 11.09 1.45 -48.23
N ASP A 263 10.43 0.30 -48.29
CA ASP A 263 10.27 -0.48 -49.51
C ASP A 263 9.12 0.04 -50.40
N GLY A 264 8.46 1.16 -50.04
CA GLY A 264 7.36 1.77 -50.80
C GLY A 264 6.03 0.98 -50.77
N HIS A 265 5.90 0.01 -49.86
CA HIS A 265 4.70 -0.80 -49.76
C HIS A 265 3.55 -0.06 -49.05
N GLN A 266 2.31 -0.51 -49.29
CA GLN A 266 1.14 0.00 -48.59
C GLN A 266 1.31 -0.13 -47.06
N PRO A 267 0.96 0.91 -46.26
CA PRO A 267 1.16 0.94 -44.83
C PRO A 267 0.11 0.09 -44.07
N LEU A 268 0.10 -1.23 -44.31
CA LEU A 268 -0.84 -2.18 -43.73
C LEU A 268 -0.85 -2.15 -42.22
N LEU A 269 0.30 -1.90 -41.56
CA LEU A 269 0.45 -1.88 -40.11
C LEU A 269 0.18 -0.52 -39.47
N LYS A 270 -0.21 0.52 -40.26
CA LYS A 270 -0.57 1.83 -39.70
C LYS A 270 -1.80 1.68 -38.80
N LYS A 271 -1.75 2.24 -37.60
CA LYS A 271 -2.82 2.18 -36.56
C LYS A 271 -3.20 0.75 -36.10
N SER A 272 -2.36 -0.27 -36.33
CA SER A 272 -2.63 -1.67 -35.95
C SER A 272 -2.20 -2.04 -34.54
N ARG A 273 -1.45 -1.17 -33.83
CA ARG A 273 -0.87 -1.48 -32.53
C ARG A 273 -1.85 -2.11 -31.54
N TRP A 274 -2.97 -1.46 -31.31
CA TRP A 274 -3.96 -1.92 -30.35
C TRP A 274 -4.81 -3.09 -30.85
N CYS A 275 -4.78 -3.39 -32.15
CA CYS A 275 -5.43 -4.58 -32.71
C CYS A 275 -4.72 -5.87 -32.28
N VAL A 276 -3.38 -5.82 -32.18
CA VAL A 276 -2.55 -7.00 -31.87
C VAL A 276 -2.12 -7.09 -30.40
N LEU A 277 -2.13 -5.98 -29.65
CA LEU A 277 -1.68 -5.97 -28.27
C LEU A 277 -2.81 -6.21 -27.25
N LYS A 278 -4.03 -5.74 -27.52
CA LYS A 278 -5.20 -5.98 -26.66
C LYS A 278 -5.65 -7.44 -26.71
N ARG A 279 -6.32 -7.89 -25.65
CA ARG A 279 -7.07 -9.16 -25.68
C ARG A 279 -8.24 -9.04 -26.64
N LYS A 280 -8.62 -10.17 -27.28
CA LYS A 280 -9.71 -10.20 -28.28
C LYS A 280 -11.03 -9.63 -27.75
N GLU A 281 -11.35 -9.90 -26.48
CA GLU A 281 -12.56 -9.44 -25.80
C GLU A 281 -12.62 -7.91 -25.69
N ASN A 282 -11.44 -7.28 -25.52
CA ASN A 282 -11.29 -5.83 -25.30
C ASN A 282 -11.12 -5.02 -26.61
N LEU A 283 -11.24 -5.68 -27.77
CA LEU A 283 -11.17 -5.01 -29.07
C LEU A 283 -12.51 -4.36 -29.41
N THR A 284 -12.47 -3.11 -29.89
CA THR A 284 -13.65 -2.48 -30.53
C THR A 284 -14.02 -3.19 -31.82
N SER A 285 -15.24 -3.00 -32.33
CA SER A 285 -15.68 -3.59 -33.60
C SER A 285 -14.76 -3.23 -34.77
N GLN A 286 -14.30 -1.97 -34.82
CA GLN A 286 -13.33 -1.52 -35.82
C GLN A 286 -11.97 -2.21 -35.70
N GLN A 287 -11.48 -2.42 -34.46
CA GLN A 287 -10.24 -3.14 -34.21
C GLN A 287 -10.37 -4.63 -34.56
N LYS A 288 -11.50 -5.26 -34.30
CA LYS A 288 -11.79 -6.66 -34.70
C LYS A 288 -11.79 -6.81 -36.22
N PHE A 289 -12.44 -5.89 -36.93
CA PHE A 289 -12.41 -5.90 -38.39
C PHE A 289 -11.01 -5.74 -38.93
N ARG A 290 -10.25 -4.77 -38.41
CA ARG A 290 -8.86 -4.51 -38.81
C ARG A 290 -7.94 -5.72 -38.53
N LEU A 291 -8.08 -6.37 -37.37
CA LEU A 291 -7.33 -7.56 -37.02
C LEU A 291 -7.64 -8.72 -38.02
N ARG A 292 -8.93 -8.92 -38.32
CA ARG A 292 -9.33 -9.95 -39.32
C ARG A 292 -8.71 -9.72 -40.69
N ASP A 293 -8.64 -8.48 -41.12
CA ASP A 293 -8.00 -8.11 -42.36
C ASP A 293 -6.49 -8.40 -42.32
N LEU A 294 -5.80 -7.97 -41.24
CA LEU A 294 -4.37 -8.24 -41.06
C LEU A 294 -4.01 -9.73 -41.06
N LEU A 295 -4.86 -10.58 -40.50
CA LEU A 295 -4.62 -12.03 -40.45
C LEU A 295 -4.59 -12.71 -41.79
N ARG A 296 -5.01 -12.05 -42.89
CA ARG A 296 -4.94 -12.55 -44.27
C ARG A 296 -3.55 -12.42 -44.86
N TYR A 297 -2.67 -11.60 -44.26
CA TYR A 297 -1.34 -11.33 -44.80
C TYR A 297 -0.26 -12.14 -44.09
N ASN A 298 0.72 -12.64 -44.80
CA ASN A 298 1.85 -13.35 -44.22
C ASN A 298 2.92 -12.37 -43.67
N LEU A 299 2.52 -11.60 -42.63
CA LEU A 299 3.38 -10.64 -41.99
C LEU A 299 4.09 -11.26 -40.78
N GLN A 300 5.32 -10.82 -40.47
CA GLN A 300 6.01 -11.21 -39.24
C GLN A 300 5.21 -10.81 -37.99
N THR A 301 4.57 -9.64 -38.01
CA THR A 301 3.67 -9.16 -36.96
C THR A 301 2.52 -10.14 -36.73
N VAL A 302 1.89 -10.65 -37.77
CA VAL A 302 0.79 -11.64 -37.66
C VAL A 302 1.31 -12.93 -37.05
N ARG A 303 2.45 -13.42 -37.50
CA ARG A 303 3.08 -14.64 -36.96
C ARG A 303 3.44 -14.47 -35.48
N ALA A 304 4.01 -13.33 -35.09
CA ALA A 304 4.30 -13.00 -33.70
C ALA A 304 3.04 -12.90 -32.86
N TYR A 305 1.97 -12.32 -33.41
CA TYR A 305 0.65 -12.27 -32.76
C TYR A 305 0.09 -13.67 -32.52
N LEU A 306 0.14 -14.56 -33.51
CA LEU A 306 -0.33 -15.94 -33.35
C LEU A 306 0.47 -16.69 -32.28
N LEU A 307 1.80 -16.54 -32.24
CA LEU A 307 2.63 -17.11 -31.18
C LEU A 307 2.23 -16.60 -29.78
N LYS A 308 1.89 -15.31 -29.64
CA LYS A 308 1.41 -14.75 -28.38
C LYS A 308 0.04 -15.32 -27.99
N GLU A 309 -0.89 -15.41 -28.93
CA GLU A 309 -2.23 -15.96 -28.68
C GLU A 309 -2.17 -17.44 -28.30
N ASP A 310 -1.34 -18.23 -29.01
CA ASP A 310 -1.11 -19.64 -28.70
C ASP A 310 -0.56 -19.81 -27.27
N PHE A 311 0.38 -18.97 -26.85
CA PHE A 311 0.92 -19.03 -25.51
C PHE A 311 -0.14 -18.79 -24.40
N GLN A 312 -1.28 -18.16 -24.69
CA GLN A 312 -2.33 -18.00 -23.67
C GLN A 312 -2.88 -19.36 -23.20
N GLN A 313 -2.84 -20.38 -24.03
CA GLN A 313 -3.26 -21.73 -23.70
C GLN A 313 -2.42 -22.34 -22.58
N PHE A 314 -1.16 -21.90 -22.39
CA PHE A 314 -0.30 -22.33 -21.29
C PHE A 314 -1.00 -22.20 -19.94
N TRP A 315 -1.75 -21.13 -19.71
CA TRP A 315 -2.40 -20.84 -18.44
C TRP A 315 -3.67 -21.66 -18.18
N GLU A 316 -4.19 -22.34 -19.19
CA GLU A 316 -5.42 -23.15 -19.09
C GLU A 316 -5.14 -24.56 -18.55
N TYR A 317 -3.91 -25.05 -18.70
CA TYR A 317 -3.54 -26.36 -18.16
C TYR A 317 -3.72 -26.42 -16.64
N ASN A 318 -4.08 -27.61 -16.13
CA ASN A 318 -4.17 -27.88 -14.69
C ASN A 318 -2.98 -28.71 -14.19
N SER A 319 -2.39 -29.52 -15.06
CA SER A 319 -1.24 -30.36 -14.73
C SER A 319 0.08 -29.63 -15.03
N PRO A 320 1.03 -29.57 -14.05
CA PRO A 320 2.37 -29.04 -14.30
C PRO A 320 3.11 -29.76 -15.43
N THR A 321 2.88 -31.08 -15.57
CA THR A 321 3.51 -31.91 -16.62
C THR A 321 3.04 -31.50 -18.00
N TRP A 322 1.74 -31.43 -18.23
CA TRP A 322 1.19 -31.00 -19.52
C TRP A 322 1.52 -29.56 -19.86
N ALA A 323 1.46 -28.66 -18.87
CA ALA A 323 1.91 -27.28 -19.04
C ALA A 323 3.40 -27.22 -19.43
N GLY A 324 4.24 -28.06 -18.83
CA GLY A 324 5.65 -28.16 -19.15
C GLY A 324 5.90 -28.65 -20.58
N MET A 325 5.19 -29.69 -21.02
CA MET A 325 5.27 -30.18 -22.40
C MET A 325 4.84 -29.11 -23.43
N PHE A 326 3.73 -28.43 -23.14
CA PHE A 326 3.28 -27.31 -23.98
C PHE A 326 4.32 -26.19 -24.05
N LEU A 327 4.90 -25.78 -22.92
CA LEU A 327 5.91 -24.75 -22.85
C LEU A 327 7.15 -25.12 -23.68
N ASP A 328 7.62 -26.35 -23.56
CA ASP A 328 8.78 -26.86 -24.31
C ASP A 328 8.50 -26.85 -25.81
N PHE A 329 7.31 -27.30 -26.22
CA PHE A 329 6.88 -27.31 -27.62
C PHE A 329 6.73 -25.88 -28.17
N TRP A 330 6.05 -25.02 -27.46
CA TRP A 330 5.90 -23.61 -27.84
C TRP A 330 7.27 -22.90 -28.02
N CYS A 331 8.17 -23.14 -27.07
CA CYS A 331 9.54 -22.60 -27.15
C CYS A 331 10.29 -23.16 -28.35
N TYR A 332 10.13 -24.46 -28.67
CA TYR A 332 10.75 -25.10 -29.83
C TYR A 332 10.26 -24.45 -31.13
N GLN A 333 8.95 -24.28 -31.31
CA GLN A 333 8.36 -23.59 -32.45
C GLN A 333 8.82 -22.16 -32.60
N THR A 334 8.76 -21.42 -31.45
CA THR A 334 9.15 -19.99 -31.41
C THR A 334 10.61 -19.79 -31.79
N MET A 335 11.51 -20.68 -31.37
CA MET A 335 12.92 -20.61 -31.74
C MET A 335 13.14 -20.81 -33.26
N ARG A 336 12.22 -21.48 -33.98
CA ARG A 336 12.24 -21.66 -35.45
C ARG A 336 11.51 -20.58 -36.24
N SER A 337 10.80 -19.67 -35.55
CA SER A 337 9.97 -18.64 -36.20
C SER A 337 10.74 -17.60 -37.04
N ARG A 338 12.06 -17.48 -36.87
CA ARG A 338 12.92 -16.42 -37.44
C ARG A 338 12.52 -15.00 -36.96
N ILE A 339 11.80 -14.86 -35.84
CA ILE A 339 11.37 -13.59 -35.24
C ILE A 339 12.19 -13.36 -33.98
N GLU A 340 13.27 -12.59 -34.05
CA GLU A 340 14.26 -12.47 -32.98
C GLU A 340 13.68 -11.94 -31.66
N PRO A 341 12.79 -10.92 -31.62
CA PRO A 341 12.16 -10.52 -30.37
C PRO A 341 11.37 -11.65 -29.67
N MET A 342 10.66 -12.50 -30.44
CA MET A 342 9.94 -13.66 -29.88
C MET A 342 10.88 -14.76 -29.40
N LYS A 343 12.01 -14.98 -30.12
CA LYS A 343 13.06 -15.94 -29.69
C LYS A 343 13.67 -15.52 -28.34
N LYS A 344 13.85 -14.21 -28.08
CA LYS A 344 14.30 -13.70 -26.77
C LYS A 344 13.33 -14.08 -25.65
N ILE A 345 12.02 -13.96 -25.93
CA ILE A 345 10.98 -14.42 -24.98
C ILE A 345 11.11 -15.91 -24.71
N ALA A 346 11.22 -16.74 -25.76
CA ALA A 346 11.35 -18.20 -25.60
C ALA A 346 12.59 -18.58 -24.76
N ARG A 347 13.74 -17.93 -24.97
CA ARG A 347 14.94 -18.13 -24.14
C ARG A 347 14.67 -17.78 -22.67
N THR A 348 14.03 -16.62 -22.42
CA THR A 348 13.68 -16.19 -21.06
C THR A 348 12.75 -17.19 -20.38
N LEU A 349 11.71 -17.65 -21.07
CA LEU A 349 10.76 -18.62 -20.49
C LEU A 349 11.42 -19.98 -20.20
N ARG A 350 12.32 -20.46 -21.07
CA ARG A 350 13.12 -21.67 -20.83
C ARG A 350 14.00 -21.54 -19.59
N ALA A 351 14.68 -20.40 -19.43
CA ALA A 351 15.53 -20.16 -18.26
C ALA A 351 14.74 -20.17 -16.92
N HIS A 352 13.46 -19.80 -16.97
CA HIS A 352 12.58 -19.76 -15.81
C HIS A 352 11.53 -20.88 -15.79
N ARG A 353 11.72 -21.97 -16.55
CA ARG A 353 10.75 -23.05 -16.71
C ARG A 353 10.21 -23.58 -15.38
N THR A 354 11.08 -23.91 -14.43
CA THR A 354 10.70 -24.44 -13.14
C THR A 354 9.80 -23.47 -12.37
N LEU A 355 10.13 -22.17 -12.36
CA LEU A 355 9.36 -21.13 -11.68
C LEU A 355 7.99 -20.92 -12.34
N LEU A 356 7.91 -21.00 -13.68
CA LEU A 356 6.64 -20.94 -14.42
C LEU A 356 5.70 -22.08 -14.02
N LEU A 357 6.25 -23.29 -13.86
CA LEU A 357 5.46 -24.49 -13.49
C LEU A 357 4.99 -24.46 -12.03
N ASN A 358 5.60 -23.65 -11.17
CA ASN A 358 5.17 -23.49 -9.78
C ASN A 358 3.75 -22.91 -9.67
N TYR A 359 3.28 -22.12 -10.65
CA TYR A 359 1.90 -21.67 -10.73
C TYR A 359 0.88 -22.83 -10.70
N PHE A 360 1.19 -23.89 -11.43
CA PHE A 360 0.33 -25.09 -11.50
C PHE A 360 0.48 -25.97 -10.24
N LYS A 361 1.71 -26.06 -9.69
CA LYS A 361 1.96 -26.75 -8.41
C LYS A 361 1.21 -26.09 -7.26
N ALA A 362 1.10 -24.77 -7.27
CA ALA A 362 0.27 -23.99 -6.34
C ALA A 362 -1.24 -24.07 -6.65
N LYS A 363 -1.67 -24.97 -7.55
CA LYS A 363 -3.08 -25.16 -7.96
C LYS A 363 -3.76 -23.83 -8.39
N LYS A 364 -3.00 -22.92 -8.97
CA LYS A 364 -3.46 -21.59 -9.42
C LYS A 364 -4.06 -20.71 -8.30
N GLN A 365 -3.82 -21.02 -7.03
CA GLN A 365 -4.40 -20.33 -5.87
C GLN A 365 -3.88 -18.90 -5.72
N PHE A 366 -2.64 -18.67 -6.10
CA PHE A 366 -2.00 -17.37 -5.99
C PHE A 366 -1.70 -16.81 -7.37
N SER A 367 -2.13 -15.60 -7.60
CA SER A 367 -1.82 -14.84 -8.80
C SER A 367 -1.45 -13.41 -8.42
N SER A 368 -0.68 -12.76 -9.26
CA SER A 368 -0.34 -11.35 -9.15
C SER A 368 -1.53 -10.39 -9.24
N GLY A 369 -2.71 -10.86 -9.60
CA GLY A 369 -3.90 -10.02 -9.69
C GLY A 369 -4.24 -9.31 -8.36
N VAL A 370 -3.99 -9.97 -7.22
CA VAL A 370 -4.14 -9.36 -5.89
C VAL A 370 -3.10 -8.24 -5.70
N VAL A 371 -1.84 -8.51 -6.07
CA VAL A 371 -0.73 -7.53 -5.99
C VAL A 371 -1.02 -6.33 -6.89
N GLU A 372 -1.46 -6.56 -8.13
CA GLU A 372 -1.85 -5.48 -9.06
C GLU A 372 -3.01 -4.64 -8.49
N GLY A 373 -4.03 -5.28 -7.91
CA GLY A 373 -5.13 -4.60 -7.24
C GLY A 373 -4.67 -3.71 -6.09
N LEU A 374 -3.73 -4.19 -5.27
CA LEU A 374 -3.12 -3.44 -4.17
C LEU A 374 -2.23 -2.30 -4.69
N ASN A 375 -1.45 -2.53 -5.74
CA ASN A 375 -0.66 -1.49 -6.40
C ASN A 375 -1.52 -0.39 -7.00
N ASN A 376 -2.69 -0.72 -7.54
CA ASN A 376 -3.63 0.28 -8.05
C ASN A 376 -4.18 1.14 -6.91
N LYS A 377 -4.48 0.55 -5.74
CA LYS A 377 -4.86 1.30 -4.53
C LYS A 377 -3.71 2.19 -4.04
N ALA A 378 -2.46 1.68 -4.02
CA ALA A 378 -1.28 2.47 -3.66
C ALA A 378 -1.11 3.69 -4.58
N LYS A 379 -1.18 3.48 -5.90
CA LYS A 379 -1.14 4.56 -6.90
C LYS A 379 -2.28 5.56 -6.73
N LEU A 380 -3.49 5.08 -6.40
CA LEU A 380 -4.64 5.95 -6.12
C LEU A 380 -4.39 6.82 -4.88
N THR A 381 -3.86 6.24 -3.80
CA THR A 381 -3.51 6.98 -2.56
C THR A 381 -2.55 8.13 -2.87
N MET A 382 -1.50 7.86 -3.63
CA MET A 382 -0.54 8.90 -4.03
C MET A 382 -1.14 9.97 -4.95
N ARG A 383 -1.99 9.56 -5.91
CA ARG A 383 -2.66 10.50 -6.84
C ARG A 383 -3.66 11.41 -6.14
N LYS A 384 -4.40 10.90 -5.15
CA LYS A 384 -5.36 11.65 -4.34
C LYS A 384 -4.71 12.83 -3.61
N ALA A 385 -3.44 12.67 -3.21
CA ALA A 385 -2.64 13.70 -2.56
C ALA A 385 -1.87 14.59 -3.56
N TYR A 386 -2.07 14.41 -4.87
CA TYR A 386 -1.22 15.04 -5.92
C TYR A 386 0.29 14.76 -5.75
N GLY A 387 0.63 13.68 -5.04
CA GLY A 387 1.98 13.29 -4.63
C GLY A 387 2.35 13.81 -3.24
N PHE A 388 3.25 13.10 -2.59
CA PHE A 388 3.81 13.48 -1.29
C PHE A 388 5.23 14.01 -1.47
N ARG A 389 5.65 14.97 -0.64
CA ARG A 389 6.96 15.64 -0.77
C ARG A 389 8.13 14.74 -0.40
N THR A 390 7.93 13.88 0.61
CA THR A 390 8.99 13.03 1.15
C THR A 390 8.64 11.55 1.07
N PHE A 391 9.65 10.70 1.15
CA PHE A 391 9.47 9.25 1.24
C PHE A 391 8.70 8.89 2.51
N SER A 392 9.07 9.44 3.67
CA SER A 392 8.44 9.15 4.96
C SER A 392 6.93 9.37 4.92
N ILE A 393 6.48 10.52 4.42
CA ILE A 393 5.04 10.83 4.31
C ILE A 393 4.36 9.86 3.33
N THR A 394 5.03 9.48 2.22
CA THR A 394 4.51 8.50 1.27
C THR A 394 4.34 7.13 1.92
N GLU A 395 5.34 6.69 2.64
CA GLU A 395 5.35 5.44 3.39
C GLU A 395 4.21 5.40 4.42
N THR A 396 4.10 6.44 5.26
CA THR A 396 3.01 6.60 6.24
C THR A 396 1.63 6.51 5.56
N ALA A 397 1.44 7.23 4.45
CA ALA A 397 0.18 7.22 3.72
C ALA A 397 -0.17 5.83 3.13
N LEU A 398 0.83 5.10 2.66
CA LEU A 398 0.64 3.74 2.14
C LEU A 398 0.31 2.75 3.25
N TYR A 399 1.01 2.79 4.39
CA TYR A 399 0.66 1.97 5.56
C TYR A 399 -0.75 2.31 6.06
N HIS A 400 -1.08 3.60 6.18
CA HIS A 400 -2.40 4.05 6.59
C HIS A 400 -3.53 3.49 5.72
N ALA A 401 -3.34 3.51 4.38
CA ALA A 401 -4.36 3.08 3.43
C ALA A 401 -4.45 1.56 3.23
N LEU A 402 -3.34 0.82 3.35
CA LEU A 402 -3.22 -0.54 2.85
C LEU A 402 -2.81 -1.59 3.90
N ALA A 403 -2.22 -1.18 5.03
CA ALA A 403 -1.65 -2.15 5.96
C ALA A 403 -2.67 -2.78 6.91
N LYS A 404 -3.91 -2.28 6.98
CA LYS A 404 -4.93 -2.74 7.93
C LYS A 404 -4.40 -2.78 9.37
N LEU A 405 -3.72 -1.72 9.76
CA LEU A 405 -3.14 -1.60 11.10
C LEU A 405 -4.22 -1.56 12.17
N PRO A 406 -3.95 -2.07 13.37
CA PRO A 406 -4.79 -1.83 14.54
C PRO A 406 -4.83 -0.34 14.86
N GLU A 407 -5.89 0.11 15.49
CA GLU A 407 -6.07 1.49 15.89
C GLU A 407 -6.00 1.62 17.41
N PRO A 408 -5.49 2.77 17.93
CA PRO A 408 -5.48 3.01 19.37
C PRO A 408 -6.88 2.95 19.96
N ASN A 409 -7.02 2.34 21.12
CA ASN A 409 -8.26 2.39 21.87
C ASN A 409 -8.49 3.81 22.40
N THR A 410 -9.54 4.47 21.96
CA THR A 410 -9.99 5.73 22.52
C THR A 410 -11.21 5.48 23.41
N ALA A 411 -11.45 6.40 24.37
CA ALA A 411 -12.62 6.34 25.24
C ALA A 411 -13.95 6.36 24.44
N HIS A 412 -13.90 6.87 23.21
CA HIS A 412 -15.04 6.93 22.30
C HIS A 412 -14.92 5.89 21.19
N ARG A 413 -15.94 5.03 21.07
CA ARG A 413 -16.07 4.12 19.94
C ARG A 413 -16.88 4.81 18.85
N PHE A 414 -16.23 5.10 17.72
CA PHE A 414 -16.94 5.50 16.52
C PHE A 414 -17.59 4.26 15.91
N TYR A 415 -18.88 4.32 15.66
CA TYR A 415 -19.63 3.29 14.98
C TYR A 415 -19.44 3.35 13.46
#